data_600ed4a6ad35dccd5fcec0ce705e8f11
#
_entry.id   600ed4a6ad35dccd5fcec0ce705e8f11
#
_cell.length_a   1.000
_cell.length_b   1.000
_cell.length_c   1.000
_cell.angle_alpha   90.00
_cell.angle_beta   90.00
_cell.angle_gamma   90.00
#
_symmetry.space_group_name_H-M   'P 1'
#
loop_
_entity.id
_entity.type
_entity.pdbx_description
1 polymer ?
#
loop_
_entity_poly.entity_id
_entity_poly.type
_entity_poly.pdbx_seq_one_letter_code
_entity_poly.pdbx_strand_id
1 'polypeptide(L)'
;MKTEVLTLNEERNVTLTTYIQDCGEGFGCVAKRPAVLILPGGAYQMCSDREADPVAFAFAKAGYHAFVLRYSVMDDCTWPNPLNDYEHAMTLIRSHADTWHIYEDKIAVIGFSAGGHLATAAATLAQNRPNAAILGYAVTSQHVQACNPNAPETISAVDRKTPPCFVFATRTDSMVPINNSIDFMRALSDNGVAFESHIYAYGPHGFSTCESSIQDTRPQTICSRVPHWVEDSIGW
;
A
#
# COMPACT_ATOMS: atom_id res chain seq x y z
N MET A 1 10.95 -13.85 -14.42
CA MET A 1 10.28 -12.60 -13.97
C MET A 1 10.64 -11.48 -14.93
N LYS A 2 9.65 -10.75 -15.45
CA LYS A 2 9.85 -9.56 -16.29
C LYS A 2 9.68 -8.32 -15.43
N THR A 3 10.54 -7.33 -15.63
CA THR A 3 10.44 -6.03 -14.93
C THR A 3 10.46 -4.92 -15.96
N GLU A 4 9.52 -4.00 -15.86
CA GLU A 4 9.38 -2.86 -16.77
C GLU A 4 8.94 -1.63 -15.97
N VAL A 5 9.34 -0.46 -16.41
CA VAL A 5 8.86 0.82 -15.87
C VAL A 5 8.00 1.48 -16.92
N LEU A 6 6.73 1.62 -16.62
CA LEU A 6 5.72 2.25 -17.47
C LEU A 6 5.49 3.69 -17.01
N THR A 7 5.60 4.65 -17.91
CA THR A 7 5.24 6.04 -17.62
C THR A 7 3.73 6.21 -17.74
N LEU A 8 3.08 6.57 -16.63
CA LEU A 8 1.64 6.84 -16.59
C LEU A 8 1.33 8.32 -16.84
N ASN A 9 2.23 9.22 -16.43
CA ASN A 9 2.12 10.65 -16.67
C ASN A 9 3.52 11.28 -16.74
N GLU A 10 3.92 11.77 -17.91
CA GLU A 10 5.24 12.38 -18.11
C GLU A 10 5.39 13.71 -17.39
N GLU A 11 4.34 14.57 -17.40
CA GLU A 11 4.41 15.90 -16.82
C GLU A 11 4.59 15.87 -15.30
N ARG A 12 3.97 14.90 -14.61
CA ARG A 12 4.07 14.70 -13.17
C ARG A 12 5.05 13.61 -12.75
N ASN A 13 5.81 13.06 -13.69
CA ASN A 13 6.77 11.98 -13.47
C ASN A 13 6.16 10.75 -12.74
N VAL A 14 4.92 10.39 -13.10
CA VAL A 14 4.22 9.25 -12.54
C VAL A 14 4.61 7.98 -13.27
N THR A 15 5.09 6.99 -12.55
CA THR A 15 5.55 5.72 -13.13
C THR A 15 5.00 4.51 -12.38
N LEU A 16 4.81 3.41 -13.11
CA LEU A 16 4.46 2.10 -12.58
C LEU A 16 5.57 1.11 -12.91
N THR A 17 6.31 0.67 -11.90
CA THR A 17 7.25 -0.44 -12.05
C THR A 17 6.50 -1.76 -11.90
N THR A 18 6.70 -2.67 -12.85
CA THR A 18 6.03 -3.98 -12.87
C THR A 18 7.01 -5.10 -12.55
N TYR A 19 6.59 -6.08 -11.75
CA TYR A 19 7.32 -7.31 -11.43
C TYR A 19 6.42 -8.50 -11.76
N ILE A 20 6.43 -8.91 -13.03
CA ILE A 20 5.57 -9.97 -13.57
C ILE A 20 6.31 -11.30 -13.53
N GLN A 21 5.79 -12.26 -12.79
CA GLN A 21 6.34 -13.61 -12.69
C GLN A 21 5.80 -14.50 -13.81
N ASP A 22 6.57 -15.52 -14.17
CA ASP A 22 6.13 -16.50 -15.13
C ASP A 22 5.02 -17.38 -14.55
N CYS A 23 4.12 -17.86 -15.42
CA CYS A 23 3.03 -18.77 -15.12
C CYS A 23 3.03 -19.91 -16.15
N GLY A 24 2.27 -20.99 -15.90
CA GLY A 24 2.11 -22.09 -16.83
C GLY A 24 3.22 -23.15 -16.76
N GLU A 25 3.64 -23.67 -17.90
CA GLU A 25 4.65 -24.73 -18.00
C GLU A 25 5.92 -24.41 -17.19
N GLY A 26 6.37 -25.33 -16.35
CA GLY A 26 7.48 -25.14 -15.42
C GLY A 26 7.08 -24.70 -14.01
N PHE A 27 5.88 -24.16 -13.81
CA PHE A 27 5.32 -23.81 -12.50
C PHE A 27 4.13 -24.70 -12.11
N GLY A 28 4.00 -25.87 -12.70
CA GLY A 28 2.91 -26.81 -12.43
C GLY A 28 1.55 -26.25 -12.83
N CYS A 29 0.64 -26.12 -11.85
CA CYS A 29 -0.72 -25.67 -12.10
C CYS A 29 -0.94 -24.15 -11.86
N VAL A 30 0.11 -23.35 -11.78
CA VAL A 30 -0.03 -21.89 -11.56
C VAL A 30 -0.40 -21.21 -12.88
N ALA A 31 -1.69 -21.10 -13.17
CA ALA A 31 -2.19 -20.46 -14.39
C ALA A 31 -2.25 -18.93 -14.28
N LYS A 32 -2.63 -18.42 -13.11
CA LYS A 32 -2.69 -16.99 -12.78
C LYS A 32 -2.12 -16.77 -11.37
N ARG A 33 -1.79 -15.52 -11.05
CA ARG A 33 -1.29 -15.12 -9.72
C ARG A 33 -2.11 -13.96 -9.16
N PRO A 34 -2.22 -13.82 -7.84
CA PRO A 34 -2.70 -12.58 -7.23
C PRO A 34 -1.71 -11.45 -7.50
N ALA A 35 -2.16 -10.22 -7.33
CA ALA A 35 -1.35 -9.03 -7.54
C ALA A 35 -1.39 -8.10 -6.33
N VAL A 36 -0.33 -7.31 -6.15
CA VAL A 36 -0.26 -6.25 -5.14
C VAL A 36 0.26 -4.97 -5.77
N LEU A 37 -0.46 -3.86 -5.56
CA LEU A 37 -0.05 -2.51 -5.94
C LEU A 37 0.50 -1.80 -4.70
N ILE A 38 1.77 -1.43 -4.74
CA ILE A 38 2.50 -0.81 -3.63
C ILE A 38 2.51 0.71 -3.80
N LEU A 39 2.11 1.42 -2.74
CA LEU A 39 2.05 2.87 -2.63
C LEU A 39 3.02 3.30 -1.51
N PRO A 40 4.27 3.67 -1.85
CA PRO A 40 5.26 4.07 -0.86
C PRO A 40 4.85 5.32 -0.08
N GLY A 41 5.32 5.47 1.15
CA GLY A 41 5.19 6.70 1.93
C GLY A 41 6.17 7.78 1.48
N GLY A 42 6.24 8.86 2.26
CA GLY A 42 7.13 9.98 1.99
C GLY A 42 6.45 11.35 2.10
N ALA A 43 5.39 11.44 2.90
CA ALA A 43 4.67 12.69 3.22
C ALA A 43 4.19 13.47 1.98
N TYR A 44 3.88 12.80 0.88
CA TYR A 44 3.60 13.41 -0.42
C TYR A 44 4.73 14.29 -0.99
N GLN A 45 5.90 14.27 -0.39
CA GLN A 45 7.10 14.96 -0.87
C GLN A 45 7.97 14.06 -1.73
N MET A 46 7.87 12.75 -1.55
CA MET A 46 8.61 11.73 -2.27
C MET A 46 7.87 10.38 -2.20
N CYS A 47 8.30 9.41 -3.00
CA CYS A 47 8.00 8.00 -2.82
C CYS A 47 9.23 7.29 -2.23
N SER A 48 9.11 6.76 -1.01
CA SER A 48 10.21 6.14 -0.26
C SER A 48 10.70 4.84 -0.93
N ASP A 49 11.96 4.77 -1.32
CA ASP A 49 12.54 3.57 -1.93
C ASP A 49 12.51 2.36 -0.98
N ARG A 50 12.58 2.57 0.33
CA ARG A 50 12.50 1.49 1.33
C ARG A 50 11.13 0.82 1.39
N GLU A 51 10.09 1.52 0.98
CA GLU A 51 8.70 1.06 0.98
C GLU A 51 8.20 0.70 -0.45
N ALA A 52 9.11 0.66 -1.40
CA ALA A 52 8.89 0.34 -2.81
C ALA A 52 9.35 -1.08 -3.16
N ASP A 53 10.48 -1.22 -3.81
CA ASP A 53 11.00 -2.48 -4.33
C ASP A 53 11.23 -3.56 -3.24
N PRO A 54 11.72 -3.25 -2.03
CA PRO A 54 11.85 -4.26 -0.98
C PRO A 54 10.51 -4.93 -0.63
N VAL A 55 9.43 -4.14 -0.58
CA VAL A 55 8.08 -4.67 -0.35
C VAL A 55 7.62 -5.50 -1.55
N ALA A 56 7.85 -5.01 -2.78
CA ALA A 56 7.53 -5.76 -3.99
C ALA A 56 8.21 -7.13 -4.02
N PHE A 57 9.49 -7.21 -3.63
CA PHE A 57 10.23 -8.47 -3.58
C PHE A 57 9.70 -9.42 -2.51
N ALA A 58 9.26 -8.92 -1.36
CA ALA A 58 8.67 -9.74 -0.31
C ALA A 58 7.38 -10.44 -0.80
N PHE A 59 6.49 -9.71 -1.46
CA PHE A 59 5.27 -10.26 -2.05
C PHE A 59 5.55 -11.13 -3.29
N ALA A 60 6.52 -10.75 -4.13
CA ALA A 60 6.93 -11.56 -5.26
C ALA A 60 7.48 -12.93 -4.82
N LYS A 61 8.26 -12.99 -3.73
CA LYS A 61 8.72 -14.23 -3.11
C LYS A 61 7.54 -15.13 -2.70
N ALA A 62 6.43 -14.54 -2.27
CA ALA A 62 5.20 -15.27 -1.91
C ALA A 62 4.31 -15.64 -3.11
N GLY A 63 4.73 -15.30 -4.34
CA GLY A 63 4.05 -15.72 -5.55
C GLY A 63 3.09 -14.69 -6.16
N TYR A 64 3.08 -13.45 -5.66
CA TYR A 64 2.30 -12.37 -6.22
C TYR A 64 3.01 -11.73 -7.44
N HIS A 65 2.25 -11.22 -8.39
CA HIS A 65 2.75 -10.14 -9.22
C HIS A 65 2.79 -8.86 -8.38
N ALA A 66 3.85 -8.07 -8.51
CA ALA A 66 3.97 -6.86 -7.72
C ALA A 66 4.12 -5.63 -8.63
N PHE A 67 3.55 -4.54 -8.19
CA PHE A 67 3.56 -3.26 -8.90
C PHE A 67 3.92 -2.15 -7.91
N VAL A 68 4.82 -1.25 -8.29
CA VAL A 68 5.18 -0.09 -7.48
C VAL A 68 4.74 1.17 -8.21
N LEU A 69 3.82 1.91 -7.63
CA LEU A 69 3.37 3.20 -8.16
C LEU A 69 4.18 4.32 -7.53
N ARG A 70 4.91 5.05 -8.34
CA ARG A 70 5.46 6.37 -7.97
C ARG A 70 4.47 7.42 -8.43
N TYR A 71 3.59 7.80 -7.51
CA TYR A 71 2.49 8.74 -7.73
C TYR A 71 2.96 10.19 -7.61
N SER A 72 2.10 11.14 -7.98
CA SER A 72 2.34 12.59 -7.91
C SER A 72 2.73 13.04 -6.52
N VAL A 73 3.89 13.71 -6.41
CA VAL A 73 4.50 14.21 -5.17
C VAL A 73 4.91 15.68 -5.32
N MET A 74 5.33 16.34 -4.24
CA MET A 74 5.76 17.74 -4.20
C MET A 74 4.66 18.70 -4.74
N ASP A 75 4.98 19.54 -5.70
CA ASP A 75 4.04 20.52 -6.27
C ASP A 75 2.88 19.84 -7.03
N ASP A 76 3.10 18.62 -7.50
CA ASP A 76 2.11 17.83 -8.25
C ASP A 76 1.17 17.01 -7.34
N CYS A 77 1.42 16.96 -6.03
CA CYS A 77 0.60 16.17 -5.09
C CYS A 77 -0.79 16.76 -4.82
N THR A 78 -1.13 17.91 -5.44
CA THR A 78 -2.44 18.53 -5.25
C THR A 78 -3.56 17.51 -5.45
N TRP A 79 -4.40 17.34 -4.42
CA TRP A 79 -5.52 16.42 -4.48
C TRP A 79 -6.54 16.84 -5.57
N PRO A 80 -7.03 15.90 -6.42
CA PRO A 80 -6.91 14.43 -6.29
C PRO A 80 -5.83 13.77 -7.17
N ASN A 81 -4.78 14.46 -7.61
CA ASN A 81 -3.78 13.87 -8.52
C ASN A 81 -3.25 12.51 -8.06
N PRO A 82 -2.82 12.28 -6.79
CA PRO A 82 -2.35 10.96 -6.38
C PRO A 82 -3.43 9.87 -6.50
N LEU A 83 -4.71 10.21 -6.24
CA LEU A 83 -5.81 9.26 -6.40
C LEU A 83 -6.07 8.95 -7.87
N ASN A 84 -5.98 9.95 -8.76
CA ASN A 84 -6.10 9.74 -10.21
C ASN A 84 -4.96 8.85 -10.74
N ASP A 85 -3.75 9.00 -10.21
CA ASP A 85 -2.61 8.15 -10.58
C ASP A 85 -2.84 6.69 -10.15
N TYR A 86 -3.40 6.49 -8.95
CA TYR A 86 -3.84 5.17 -8.49
C TYR A 86 -4.92 4.57 -9.41
N GLU A 87 -5.95 5.35 -9.76
CA GLU A 87 -7.02 4.90 -10.66
C GLU A 87 -6.47 4.47 -12.03
N HIS A 88 -5.52 5.24 -12.56
CA HIS A 88 -4.87 4.91 -13.81
C HIS A 88 -4.07 3.60 -13.69
N ALA A 89 -3.24 3.46 -12.64
CA ALA A 89 -2.47 2.25 -12.40
C ALA A 89 -3.37 1.02 -12.23
N MET A 90 -4.43 1.11 -11.42
CA MET A 90 -5.36 0.00 -11.19
C MET A 90 -6.12 -0.38 -12.47
N THR A 91 -6.55 0.60 -13.24
CA THR A 91 -7.20 0.37 -14.54
C THR A 91 -6.26 -0.33 -15.50
N LEU A 92 -4.99 0.09 -15.57
CA LEU A 92 -3.96 -0.53 -16.40
C LEU A 92 -3.72 -2.00 -15.97
N ILE A 93 -3.56 -2.26 -14.68
CA ILE A 93 -3.34 -3.62 -14.14
C ILE A 93 -4.52 -4.53 -14.51
N ARG A 94 -5.77 -4.07 -14.31
CA ARG A 94 -6.97 -4.85 -14.64
C ARG A 94 -7.11 -5.09 -16.15
N SER A 95 -6.82 -4.09 -16.99
CA SER A 95 -6.90 -4.25 -18.45
C SER A 95 -5.89 -5.25 -19.00
N HIS A 96 -4.79 -5.49 -18.28
CA HIS A 96 -3.77 -6.48 -18.64
C HIS A 96 -3.89 -7.80 -17.88
N ALA A 97 -4.97 -8.01 -17.11
CA ALA A 97 -5.09 -9.17 -16.22
C ALA A 97 -4.92 -10.52 -16.96
N ASP A 98 -5.46 -10.65 -18.17
CA ASP A 98 -5.28 -11.87 -18.97
C ASP A 98 -3.86 -12.02 -19.52
N THR A 99 -3.25 -10.94 -20.05
CA THR A 99 -1.91 -10.98 -20.62
C THR A 99 -0.81 -11.12 -19.56
N TRP A 100 -1.04 -10.61 -18.37
CA TRP A 100 -0.13 -10.74 -17.21
C TRP A 100 -0.49 -11.91 -16.30
N HIS A 101 -1.52 -12.69 -16.63
CA HIS A 101 -1.99 -13.82 -15.84
C HIS A 101 -2.33 -13.46 -14.39
N ILE A 102 -3.11 -12.40 -14.20
CA ILE A 102 -3.59 -11.91 -12.90
C ILE A 102 -5.01 -12.42 -12.63
N TYR A 103 -5.30 -12.81 -11.39
CA TYR A 103 -6.67 -12.96 -10.92
C TYR A 103 -7.28 -11.57 -10.68
N GLU A 104 -8.26 -11.17 -11.48
CA GLU A 104 -8.88 -9.83 -11.41
C GLU A 104 -9.55 -9.53 -10.06
N ASP A 105 -10.02 -10.57 -9.39
CA ASP A 105 -10.65 -10.54 -8.07
C ASP A 105 -9.65 -10.66 -6.91
N LYS A 106 -8.33 -10.68 -7.18
CA LYS A 106 -7.26 -10.81 -6.18
C LYS A 106 -6.15 -9.78 -6.39
N ILE A 107 -6.53 -8.51 -6.43
CA ILE A 107 -5.60 -7.38 -6.54
C ILE A 107 -5.69 -6.57 -5.25
N ALA A 108 -4.67 -6.68 -4.42
CA ALA A 108 -4.55 -5.89 -3.21
C ALA A 108 -3.81 -4.57 -3.46
N VAL A 109 -4.08 -3.57 -2.64
CA VAL A 109 -3.23 -2.40 -2.49
C VAL A 109 -2.49 -2.46 -1.16
N ILE A 110 -1.24 -2.06 -1.13
CA ILE A 110 -0.51 -1.83 0.12
C ILE A 110 0.04 -0.41 0.13
N GLY A 111 -0.12 0.30 1.25
CA GLY A 111 0.40 1.65 1.37
C GLY A 111 0.94 1.94 2.76
N PHE A 112 1.93 2.84 2.81
CA PHE A 112 2.68 3.20 4.00
C PHE A 112 2.59 4.69 4.27
N SER A 113 2.33 5.12 5.52
CA SER A 113 2.35 6.54 5.89
C SER A 113 1.42 7.39 4.98
N ALA A 114 1.93 8.35 4.23
CA ALA A 114 1.19 9.09 3.21
C ALA A 114 0.70 8.20 2.05
N GLY A 115 1.49 7.19 1.63
CA GLY A 115 1.02 6.15 0.71
C GLY A 115 -0.06 5.27 1.33
N GLY A 116 -0.04 5.11 2.66
CA GLY A 116 -1.12 4.49 3.43
C GLY A 116 -2.41 5.32 3.39
N HIS A 117 -2.30 6.66 3.43
CA HIS A 117 -3.45 7.52 3.16
C HIS A 117 -4.00 7.30 1.75
N LEU A 118 -3.13 7.25 0.74
CA LEU A 118 -3.57 6.97 -0.62
C LEU A 118 -4.21 5.58 -0.74
N ALA A 119 -3.70 4.57 -0.03
CA ALA A 119 -4.30 3.23 0.00
C ALA A 119 -5.68 3.22 0.69
N THR A 120 -5.87 3.99 1.79
CA THR A 120 -7.19 4.14 2.40
C THR A 120 -8.15 4.91 1.51
N ALA A 121 -7.68 5.96 0.81
CA ALA A 121 -8.47 6.68 -0.18
C ALA A 121 -8.85 5.76 -1.37
N ALA A 122 -7.94 4.91 -1.82
CA ALA A 122 -8.21 3.88 -2.82
C ALA A 122 -9.31 2.90 -2.37
N ALA A 123 -9.27 2.49 -1.09
CA ALA A 123 -10.24 1.58 -0.52
C ALA A 123 -11.63 2.21 -0.28
N THR A 124 -11.70 3.53 -0.07
CA THR A 124 -12.94 4.20 0.37
C THR A 124 -13.53 5.16 -0.67
N LEU A 125 -12.69 5.86 -1.44
CA LEU A 125 -13.11 6.95 -2.33
C LEU A 125 -12.98 6.60 -3.81
N ALA A 126 -12.08 5.66 -4.18
CA ALA A 126 -11.83 5.32 -5.57
C ALA A 126 -13.05 4.67 -6.24
N GLN A 127 -13.17 4.87 -7.54
CA GLN A 127 -14.15 4.17 -8.38
C GLN A 127 -13.72 2.71 -8.61
N ASN A 128 -12.42 2.51 -8.82
CA ASN A 128 -11.80 1.20 -9.04
C ASN A 128 -11.13 0.70 -7.75
N ARG A 129 -11.95 0.37 -6.74
CA ARG A 129 -11.46 -0.10 -5.43
C ARG A 129 -10.66 -1.40 -5.57
N PRO A 130 -9.63 -1.63 -4.73
CA PRO A 130 -8.89 -2.89 -4.68
C PRO A 130 -9.77 -4.00 -4.07
N ASN A 131 -9.33 -5.25 -4.19
CA ASN A 131 -10.01 -6.39 -3.56
C ASN A 131 -9.66 -6.57 -2.08
N ALA A 132 -8.49 -6.04 -1.65
CA ALA A 132 -8.05 -5.95 -0.26
C ALA A 132 -7.11 -4.75 -0.09
N ALA A 133 -6.97 -4.22 1.13
CA ALA A 133 -6.05 -3.13 1.45
C ALA A 133 -5.17 -3.49 2.64
N ILE A 134 -3.85 -3.31 2.50
CA ILE A 134 -2.84 -3.50 3.55
C ILE A 134 -2.30 -2.13 3.93
N LEU A 135 -2.44 -1.73 5.18
CA LEU A 135 -2.29 -0.37 5.66
C LEU A 135 -1.20 -0.29 6.72
N GLY A 136 0.00 0.10 6.31
CA GLY A 136 1.16 0.27 7.18
C GLY A 136 1.24 1.67 7.78
N TYR A 137 1.12 1.82 9.11
CA TYR A 137 1.18 3.11 9.83
C TYR A 137 0.58 4.27 9.04
N ALA A 138 -0.58 4.00 8.44
CA ALA A 138 -1.26 4.88 7.50
C ALA A 138 -1.77 6.16 8.16
N VAL A 139 -1.67 7.30 7.48
CA VAL A 139 -2.37 8.52 7.85
C VAL A 139 -3.82 8.41 7.36
N THR A 140 -4.79 8.50 8.26
CA THR A 140 -6.21 8.34 7.91
C THR A 140 -7.06 9.53 8.33
N SER A 141 -6.56 10.31 9.29
CA SER A 141 -7.22 11.49 9.86
C SER A 141 -6.80 12.77 9.13
N GLN A 142 -7.34 13.90 9.59
CA GLN A 142 -6.96 15.24 9.10
C GLN A 142 -5.45 15.56 9.22
N HIS A 143 -4.66 14.72 9.89
CA HIS A 143 -3.20 14.82 9.91
C HIS A 143 -2.58 14.85 8.50
N VAL A 144 -3.24 14.26 7.51
CA VAL A 144 -2.79 14.29 6.11
C VAL A 144 -2.65 15.72 5.59
N GLN A 145 -3.45 16.67 6.09
CA GLN A 145 -3.45 18.06 5.62
C GLN A 145 -2.16 18.79 5.96
N ALA A 146 -1.34 18.29 6.89
CA ALA A 146 0.00 18.81 7.13
C ALA A 146 0.96 18.54 5.96
N CYS A 147 0.71 17.50 5.16
CA CYS A 147 1.53 17.09 4.02
C CYS A 147 0.86 17.40 2.67
N ASN A 148 -0.46 17.35 2.63
CA ASN A 148 -1.27 17.64 1.46
C ASN A 148 -2.57 18.35 1.90
N PRO A 149 -2.60 19.69 1.90
CA PRO A 149 -3.67 20.49 2.51
C PRO A 149 -5.08 20.22 1.95
N ASN A 150 -5.18 19.74 0.71
CA ASN A 150 -6.45 19.47 0.04
C ASN A 150 -6.87 17.99 0.12
N ALA A 151 -6.02 17.13 0.69
CA ALA A 151 -6.36 15.72 0.83
C ALA A 151 -7.44 15.52 1.92
N PRO A 152 -8.48 14.72 1.65
CA PRO A 152 -9.53 14.42 2.63
C PRO A 152 -9.01 13.47 3.71
N GLU A 153 -9.60 13.50 4.88
CA GLU A 153 -9.51 12.37 5.80
C GLU A 153 -10.32 11.19 5.25
N THR A 154 -9.96 9.96 5.60
CA THR A 154 -10.55 8.76 5.00
C THR A 154 -11.41 7.94 5.96
N ILE A 155 -11.40 8.29 7.26
CA ILE A 155 -12.16 7.57 8.30
C ILE A 155 -13.67 7.66 8.04
N SER A 156 -14.18 8.86 7.77
CA SER A 156 -15.61 9.08 7.51
C SER A 156 -16.09 8.54 6.16
N ALA A 157 -15.16 8.23 5.25
CA ALA A 157 -15.44 7.67 3.94
C ALA A 157 -15.57 6.13 3.95
N VAL A 158 -15.29 5.47 5.08
CA VAL A 158 -15.48 4.03 5.22
C VAL A 158 -16.96 3.67 5.08
N ASP A 159 -17.26 2.74 4.19
CA ASP A 159 -18.61 2.24 3.92
C ASP A 159 -18.61 0.71 3.79
N ARG A 160 -19.79 0.12 3.61
CA ARG A 160 -19.96 -1.34 3.43
C ARG A 160 -19.33 -1.91 2.17
N LYS A 161 -18.88 -1.07 1.24
CA LYS A 161 -18.17 -1.46 0.01
C LYS A 161 -16.66 -1.36 0.19
N THR A 162 -16.17 -0.83 1.31
CA THR A 162 -14.76 -0.83 1.65
C THR A 162 -14.26 -2.27 1.68
N PRO A 163 -13.19 -2.61 0.95
CA PRO A 163 -12.67 -3.97 0.92
C PRO A 163 -12.12 -4.39 2.28
N PRO A 164 -11.92 -5.70 2.53
CA PRO A 164 -11.21 -6.18 3.69
C PRO A 164 -9.86 -5.47 3.88
N CYS A 165 -9.49 -5.18 5.13
CA CYS A 165 -8.28 -4.41 5.45
C CYS A 165 -7.38 -5.15 6.44
N PHE A 166 -6.06 -5.17 6.16
CA PHE A 166 -5.02 -5.56 7.11
C PHE A 166 -4.31 -4.29 7.61
N VAL A 167 -4.33 -4.03 8.93
CA VAL A 167 -3.82 -2.78 9.50
C VAL A 167 -2.65 -3.06 10.43
N PHE A 168 -1.50 -2.43 10.21
CA PHE A 168 -0.36 -2.58 11.12
C PHE A 168 0.33 -1.25 11.42
N ALA A 169 0.72 -1.08 12.69
CA ALA A 169 1.38 0.13 13.19
C ALA A 169 2.12 -0.15 14.49
N THR A 170 2.94 0.79 14.93
CA THR A 170 3.54 0.77 16.26
C THR A 170 2.90 1.83 17.16
N ARG A 171 2.67 1.47 18.44
CA ARG A 171 2.03 2.38 19.41
C ARG A 171 2.84 3.64 19.66
N THR A 172 4.16 3.57 19.55
CA THR A 172 5.07 4.67 19.86
C THR A 172 5.52 5.47 18.65
N ASP A 173 4.83 5.30 17.51
CA ASP A 173 5.06 6.12 16.34
C ASP A 173 4.85 7.60 16.69
N SER A 174 5.92 8.41 16.52
CA SER A 174 5.91 9.83 16.88
C SER A 174 5.50 10.74 15.71
N MET A 175 5.44 10.21 14.50
CA MET A 175 5.08 10.97 13.29
C MET A 175 3.60 10.79 12.91
N VAL A 176 3.13 9.54 12.93
CA VAL A 176 1.72 9.22 12.70
C VAL A 176 1.12 8.62 13.95
N PRO A 177 0.39 9.42 14.75
CA PRO A 177 -0.21 8.93 15.99
C PRO A 177 -1.08 7.71 15.77
N ILE A 178 -0.95 6.73 16.67
CA ILE A 178 -1.66 5.44 16.61
C ILE A 178 -3.19 5.57 16.45
N ASN A 179 -3.75 6.70 16.88
CA ASN A 179 -5.19 6.97 16.72
C ASN A 179 -5.63 6.94 15.26
N ASN A 180 -4.75 7.24 14.29
CA ASN A 180 -5.05 7.06 12.87
C ASN A 180 -5.51 5.62 12.58
N SER A 181 -4.75 4.63 13.05
CA SER A 181 -5.09 3.21 12.88
C SER A 181 -6.31 2.81 13.72
N ILE A 182 -6.39 3.25 14.99
CA ILE A 182 -7.48 2.87 15.91
C ILE A 182 -8.83 3.39 15.40
N ASP A 183 -8.91 4.66 15.01
CA ASP A 183 -10.15 5.27 14.57
C ASP A 183 -10.59 4.72 13.19
N PHE A 184 -9.64 4.39 12.31
CA PHE A 184 -9.95 3.73 11.05
C PHE A 184 -10.50 2.31 11.27
N MET A 185 -9.88 1.51 12.15
CA MET A 185 -10.39 0.18 12.52
C MET A 185 -11.78 0.25 13.16
N ARG A 186 -12.05 1.28 13.96
CA ARG A 186 -13.39 1.51 14.51
C ARG A 186 -14.40 1.74 13.39
N ALA A 187 -14.07 2.61 12.41
CA ALA A 187 -14.93 2.87 11.26
C ALA A 187 -15.16 1.59 10.42
N LEU A 188 -14.13 0.74 10.22
CA LEU A 188 -14.30 -0.57 9.58
C LEU A 188 -15.29 -1.45 10.35
N SER A 189 -15.13 -1.55 11.67
CA SER A 189 -16.01 -2.33 12.54
C SER A 189 -17.46 -1.83 12.50
N ASP A 190 -17.65 -0.51 12.59
CA ASP A 190 -18.99 0.12 12.61
C ASP A 190 -19.74 -0.09 11.28
N ASN A 191 -19.00 -0.26 10.18
CA ASN A 191 -19.54 -0.55 8.85
C ASN A 191 -19.60 -2.05 8.51
N GLY A 192 -19.18 -2.94 9.41
CA GLY A 192 -19.19 -4.38 9.20
C GLY A 192 -18.16 -4.86 8.16
N VAL A 193 -17.09 -4.10 7.96
CA VAL A 193 -15.97 -4.47 7.06
C VAL A 193 -15.02 -5.41 7.80
N ALA A 194 -14.63 -6.50 7.16
CA ALA A 194 -13.66 -7.44 7.71
C ALA A 194 -12.28 -6.80 7.81
N PHE A 195 -11.58 -7.00 8.93
CA PHE A 195 -10.20 -6.56 9.07
C PHE A 195 -9.42 -7.44 10.04
N GLU A 196 -8.11 -7.46 9.86
CA GLU A 196 -7.13 -7.94 10.83
C GLU A 196 -6.18 -6.81 11.21
N SER A 197 -5.61 -6.84 12.42
CA SER A 197 -4.71 -5.76 12.85
C SER A 197 -3.60 -6.22 13.77
N HIS A 198 -2.41 -5.62 13.57
CA HIS A 198 -1.22 -5.83 14.38
C HIS A 198 -0.68 -4.50 14.91
N ILE A 199 -1.02 -4.18 16.16
CA ILE A 199 -0.51 -3.00 16.85
C ILE A 199 0.65 -3.43 17.74
N TYR A 200 1.86 -3.15 17.30
CA TYR A 200 3.07 -3.48 18.03
C TYR A 200 3.34 -2.48 19.16
N ALA A 201 3.87 -2.98 20.28
CA ALA A 201 4.02 -2.20 21.51
C ALA A 201 4.91 -0.96 21.32
N TYR A 202 5.97 -1.06 20.51
CA TYR A 202 6.91 0.03 20.25
C TYR A 202 7.63 -0.15 18.92
N GLY A 203 8.04 0.96 18.34
CA GLY A 203 8.82 1.07 17.10
C GLY A 203 8.76 2.48 16.54
N PRO A 204 9.68 2.84 15.65
CA PRO A 204 9.68 4.12 14.95
C PRO A 204 8.64 4.14 13.85
N HIS A 205 8.44 5.32 13.26
CA HIS A 205 7.75 5.47 11.97
C HIS A 205 8.60 4.94 10.80
N GLY A 206 7.96 4.48 9.73
CA GLY A 206 8.66 4.19 8.47
C GLY A 206 9.56 2.96 8.52
N PHE A 207 9.18 1.92 9.27
CA PHE A 207 9.98 0.72 9.43
C PHE A 207 9.97 -0.24 8.23
N SER A 208 9.06 -0.06 7.25
CA SER A 208 8.95 -0.89 6.04
C SER A 208 8.93 -2.40 6.36
N THR A 209 9.66 -3.25 5.64
CA THR A 209 9.79 -4.69 5.94
C THR A 209 10.66 -4.96 7.18
N CYS A 210 11.32 -3.94 7.72
CA CYS A 210 12.21 -4.06 8.88
C CYS A 210 13.43 -4.99 8.66
N GLU A 211 13.78 -5.29 7.43
CA GLU A 211 14.97 -6.08 7.10
C GLU A 211 16.25 -5.27 7.29
N SER A 212 17.34 -5.94 7.65
CA SER A 212 18.63 -5.28 7.91
C SER A 212 19.19 -4.51 6.70
N SER A 213 18.82 -4.93 5.48
CA SER A 213 19.25 -4.30 4.23
C SER A 213 18.60 -2.93 3.97
N ILE A 214 17.50 -2.61 4.67
CA ILE A 214 16.73 -1.37 4.47
C ILE A 214 16.59 -0.54 5.74
N GLN A 215 17.10 -1.03 6.87
CA GLN A 215 17.08 -0.30 8.14
C GLN A 215 18.02 0.92 8.08
N ASP A 216 17.63 1.98 8.78
CA ASP A 216 18.52 3.07 9.10
C ASP A 216 19.73 2.52 9.90
N THR A 217 20.93 2.97 9.60
CA THR A 217 22.15 2.59 10.31
C THR A 217 22.16 3.02 11.78
N ARG A 218 21.25 3.91 12.18
CA ARG A 218 21.07 4.34 13.57
C ARG A 218 20.34 3.25 14.37
N PRO A 219 20.84 2.89 15.57
CA PRO A 219 20.13 1.96 16.44
C PRO A 219 18.70 2.45 16.71
N GLN A 220 17.74 1.66 16.37
CA GLN A 220 16.32 1.95 16.64
C GLN A 220 15.76 0.89 17.59
N THR A 221 15.00 1.35 18.59
CA THR A 221 14.26 0.44 19.45
C THR A 221 12.98 0.06 18.75
N ILE A 222 12.90 -1.19 18.29
CA ILE A 222 11.73 -1.72 17.58
C ILE A 222 11.34 -3.09 18.15
N CYS A 223 10.05 -3.36 18.24
CA CYS A 223 9.54 -4.64 18.68
C CYS A 223 9.96 -5.74 17.68
N SER A 224 10.55 -6.82 18.19
CA SER A 224 11.10 -7.91 17.36
C SER A 224 10.06 -8.62 16.49
N ARG A 225 8.75 -8.45 16.78
CA ARG A 225 7.67 -9.04 16.00
C ARG A 225 7.24 -8.17 14.80
N VAL A 226 7.73 -6.92 14.72
CA VAL A 226 7.34 -6.02 13.63
C VAL A 226 7.57 -6.63 12.24
N PRO A 227 8.69 -7.32 11.94
CA PRO A 227 8.90 -7.92 10.62
C PRO A 227 7.83 -8.96 10.21
N HIS A 228 7.12 -9.55 11.16
CA HIS A 228 6.13 -10.59 10.90
C HIS A 228 4.89 -10.05 10.15
N TRP A 229 4.66 -8.73 10.12
CA TRP A 229 3.52 -8.19 9.38
C TRP A 229 3.50 -8.64 7.91
N VAL A 230 4.67 -8.89 7.31
CA VAL A 230 4.77 -9.35 5.91
C VAL A 230 4.13 -10.74 5.78
N GLU A 231 4.57 -11.70 6.61
CA GLU A 231 4.05 -13.06 6.60
C GLU A 231 2.58 -13.11 7.01
N ASP A 232 2.22 -12.34 8.04
CA ASP A 232 0.85 -12.25 8.55
C ASP A 232 -0.10 -11.69 7.47
N SER A 233 0.29 -10.61 6.77
CA SER A 233 -0.53 -10.03 5.70
C SER A 233 -0.65 -10.91 4.45
N ILE A 234 0.35 -11.73 4.16
CA ILE A 234 0.32 -12.70 3.06
C ILE A 234 -0.56 -13.91 3.45
N GLY A 235 -0.53 -14.30 4.71
CA GLY A 235 -1.34 -15.40 5.24
C GLY A 235 -2.82 -15.06 5.39
N TRP A 236 -3.09 -13.78 5.66
CA TRP A 236 -4.44 -13.23 5.79
C TRP A 236 -5.15 -13.19 4.44
#